data_178cb84f06ce9aa4ed1de58bea596841
#
_entry.id   178cb84f06ce9aa4ed1de58bea596841
#
_cell.length_a   1.000
_cell.length_b   1.000
_cell.length_c   1.000
_cell.angle_alpha   90.00
_cell.angle_beta   90.00
_cell.angle_gamma   90.00
#
_symmetry.space_group_name_H-M   'P 1'
#
loop_
_entity.id
_entity.type
_entity.pdbx_description
1 polymer ?
#
loop_
_entity_poly.entity_id
_entity_poly.type
_entity_poly.pdbx_seq_one_letter_code
_entity_poly.pdbx_strand_id
1 'polypeptide(L)'
;MNISHIYYEKDILNYDLGKYLLEKYKNVPKTVIENHNNIKELREKENKDFPILKTYLIIGIRKTQNFVLNYKVSNYLVPYTSSGCGAMCLYCYLVCNFNKCSYLRVFVNKEELLTKIIKHSIKSKEEMVYEIGSNSDLVYENMITNNLKWTIEEFGKINKGYLTFPTKFHQIDDIIGIKHNKRTIIRVSVNPEEIINNIELKTSSLDKRIEAINKLCDDNYKVGILIAPVIMVNNYKKLYKELIITLKNKLSEKVKKEVFFEVIFMTYSYVNNVI
;
A
#
# COMPACT_ATOMS: atom_id res chain seq x y z
N MET A 1 -8.41 13.17 3.26
CA MET A 1 -7.22 13.41 2.39
C MET A 1 -7.41 14.70 1.65
N ASN A 2 -6.39 15.56 1.61
CA ASN A 2 -6.47 16.82 0.86
C ASN A 2 -5.69 16.63 -0.46
N ILE A 3 -6.42 16.57 -1.60
CA ILE A 3 -5.83 16.57 -2.94
C ILE A 3 -5.91 18.02 -3.46
N SER A 4 -4.74 18.62 -3.69
CA SER A 4 -4.63 20.03 -4.12
C SER A 4 -4.51 20.20 -5.64
N HIS A 5 -4.08 19.17 -6.36
CA HIS A 5 -3.96 19.18 -7.82
C HIS A 5 -4.02 17.77 -8.40
N ILE A 6 -4.58 17.62 -9.59
CA ILE A 6 -4.67 16.36 -10.33
C ILE A 6 -3.98 16.50 -11.68
N TYR A 7 -3.07 15.57 -11.96
CA TYR A 7 -2.50 15.37 -13.29
C TYR A 7 -3.08 14.08 -13.87
N TYR A 8 -3.56 14.11 -15.12
CA TYR A 8 -4.17 12.92 -15.70
C TYR A 8 -3.87 12.74 -17.18
N GLU A 9 -3.67 11.49 -17.60
CA GLU A 9 -3.59 11.12 -19.01
C GLU A 9 -4.98 11.18 -19.66
N LYS A 10 -5.10 11.69 -20.87
CA LYS A 10 -6.40 11.85 -21.56
C LYS A 10 -7.13 10.52 -21.72
N ASP A 11 -6.39 9.44 -21.97
CA ASP A 11 -6.97 8.12 -22.21
C ASP A 11 -7.65 7.49 -20.98
N ILE A 12 -7.46 8.03 -19.77
CA ILE A 12 -8.20 7.56 -18.59
C ILE A 12 -9.71 7.74 -18.71
N LEU A 13 -10.17 8.63 -19.60
CA LEU A 13 -11.57 8.84 -19.90
C LEU A 13 -12.25 7.62 -20.55
N ASN A 14 -11.48 6.67 -21.05
CA ASN A 14 -11.99 5.39 -21.56
C ASN A 14 -12.31 4.38 -20.44
N TYR A 15 -11.98 4.72 -19.18
CA TYR A 15 -12.17 3.86 -18.00
C TYR A 15 -13.16 4.49 -17.03
N ASP A 16 -14.07 3.70 -16.49
CA ASP A 16 -15.08 4.19 -15.54
C ASP A 16 -14.46 4.77 -14.27
N LEU A 17 -13.37 4.18 -13.78
CA LEU A 17 -12.61 4.72 -12.64
C LEU A 17 -12.04 6.10 -12.96
N GLY A 18 -11.54 6.32 -14.17
CA GLY A 18 -11.02 7.63 -14.60
C GLY A 18 -12.09 8.71 -14.57
N LYS A 19 -13.28 8.42 -15.16
CA LYS A 19 -14.45 9.31 -15.13
C LYS A 19 -14.90 9.59 -13.70
N TYR A 20 -15.01 8.54 -12.88
CA TYR A 20 -15.40 8.65 -11.47
C TYR A 20 -14.47 9.55 -10.68
N LEU A 21 -13.14 9.38 -10.82
CA LEU A 21 -12.16 10.19 -10.10
C LEU A 21 -12.21 11.66 -10.51
N LEU A 22 -12.35 11.96 -11.80
CA LEU A 22 -12.45 13.35 -12.26
C LEU A 22 -13.73 14.03 -11.77
N GLU A 23 -14.85 13.32 -11.69
CA GLU A 23 -16.10 13.84 -11.12
C GLU A 23 -16.02 13.97 -9.59
N LYS A 24 -15.52 12.94 -8.87
CA LYS A 24 -15.31 12.98 -7.42
C LYS A 24 -14.50 14.21 -6.98
N TYR A 25 -13.53 14.60 -7.78
CA TYR A 25 -12.65 15.74 -7.52
C TYR A 25 -12.89 16.91 -8.51
N LYS A 26 -14.15 17.16 -8.92
CA LYS A 26 -14.46 18.19 -9.91
C LYS A 26 -13.96 19.60 -9.57
N ASN A 27 -13.91 19.94 -8.30
CA ASN A 27 -13.48 21.25 -7.82
C ASN A 27 -11.94 21.37 -7.62
N VAL A 28 -11.19 20.27 -7.82
CA VAL A 28 -9.73 20.30 -7.71
C VAL A 28 -9.15 20.72 -9.07
N PRO A 29 -8.15 21.66 -9.11
CA PRO A 29 -7.44 22.00 -10.33
C PRO A 29 -6.86 20.78 -11.03
N LYS A 30 -6.95 20.74 -12.36
CA LYS A 30 -6.55 19.59 -13.17
C LYS A 30 -5.66 20.00 -14.33
N THR A 31 -4.63 19.20 -14.60
CA THR A 31 -3.75 19.35 -15.76
C THR A 31 -3.74 18.03 -16.55
N VAL A 32 -4.00 18.12 -17.86
CA VAL A 32 -3.84 17.00 -18.78
C VAL A 32 -2.35 16.78 -19.04
N ILE A 33 -1.90 15.55 -19.00
CA ILE A 33 -0.51 15.16 -19.25
C ILE A 33 -0.44 14.07 -20.33
N GLU A 34 0.67 14.00 -21.04
CA GLU A 34 0.92 12.95 -22.02
C GLU A 34 1.33 11.63 -21.39
N ASN A 35 2.11 11.67 -20.29
CA ASN A 35 2.69 10.49 -19.67
C ASN A 35 2.88 10.68 -18.17
N HIS A 36 2.25 9.83 -17.38
CA HIS A 36 2.34 9.81 -15.92
C HIS A 36 3.75 9.53 -15.37
N ASN A 37 4.67 9.01 -16.19
CA ASN A 37 6.05 8.76 -15.80
C ASN A 37 6.97 9.95 -16.07
N ASN A 38 6.53 10.94 -16.83
CA ASN A 38 7.35 12.09 -17.23
C ASN A 38 6.58 13.40 -17.16
N ILE A 39 6.37 13.89 -15.94
CA ILE A 39 5.76 15.19 -15.67
C ILE A 39 6.91 16.17 -15.35
N LYS A 40 7.35 16.93 -16.37
CA LYS A 40 8.55 17.76 -16.32
C LYS A 40 8.54 18.72 -15.13
N GLU A 41 7.47 19.46 -14.94
CA GLU A 41 7.33 20.42 -13.84
C GLU A 41 7.42 19.81 -12.44
N LEU A 42 7.05 18.51 -12.28
CA LEU A 42 7.16 17.81 -11.00
C LEU A 42 8.57 17.26 -10.76
N ARG A 43 9.32 17.00 -11.83
CA ARG A 43 10.71 16.52 -11.72
C ARG A 43 11.67 17.65 -11.33
N GLU A 44 11.33 18.88 -11.64
CA GLU A 44 12.09 20.10 -11.32
C GLU A 44 11.88 20.56 -9.87
N LYS A 45 10.93 19.96 -9.13
CA LYS A 45 10.65 20.27 -7.73
C LYS A 45 11.81 19.86 -6.82
N GLU A 46 12.05 20.69 -5.80
CA GLU A 46 13.09 20.49 -4.81
C GLU A 46 12.58 19.67 -3.60
N ASN A 47 13.49 19.25 -2.75
CA ASN A 47 13.14 18.50 -1.51
C ASN A 47 12.21 19.30 -0.58
N LYS A 48 12.30 20.62 -0.56
CA LYS A 48 11.39 21.51 0.20
C LYS A 48 9.93 21.40 -0.24
N ASP A 49 9.70 20.99 -1.49
CA ASP A 49 8.36 20.83 -2.07
C ASP A 49 7.71 19.49 -1.71
N PHE A 50 8.44 18.60 -1.02
CA PHE A 50 7.95 17.26 -0.66
C PHE A 50 6.56 17.28 0.00
N PRO A 51 6.24 18.16 0.98
CA PRO A 51 4.92 18.15 1.60
C PRO A 51 3.78 18.50 0.63
N ILE A 52 4.00 19.41 -0.33
CA ILE A 52 2.98 19.77 -1.33
C ILE A 52 2.81 18.65 -2.36
N LEU A 53 3.91 18.02 -2.80
CA LEU A 53 3.84 16.89 -3.74
C LEU A 53 3.04 15.71 -3.19
N LYS A 54 2.99 15.52 -1.86
CA LYS A 54 2.14 14.52 -1.19
C LYS A 54 0.64 14.79 -1.32
N THR A 55 0.25 15.99 -1.73
CA THR A 55 -1.14 16.37 -1.99
C THR A 55 -1.53 16.24 -3.46
N TYR A 56 -0.60 15.86 -4.34
CA TYR A 56 -0.88 15.69 -5.76
C TYR A 56 -1.32 14.26 -6.07
N LEU A 57 -2.30 14.15 -6.96
CA LEU A 57 -2.79 12.88 -7.48
C LEU A 57 -2.50 12.81 -8.98
N ILE A 58 -1.77 11.77 -9.38
CA ILE A 58 -1.53 11.49 -10.79
C ILE A 58 -2.42 10.31 -11.20
N ILE A 59 -3.19 10.46 -12.28
CA ILE A 59 -4.08 9.42 -12.78
C ILE A 59 -3.61 9.01 -14.17
N GLY A 60 -3.31 7.74 -14.35
CA GLY A 60 -2.79 7.21 -15.61
C GLY A 60 -3.22 5.77 -15.88
N ILE A 61 -2.64 5.20 -16.94
CA ILE A 61 -2.84 3.82 -17.35
C ILE A 61 -1.53 3.05 -17.20
N ARG A 62 -1.52 1.97 -16.43
CA ARG A 62 -0.34 1.12 -16.30
C ARG A 62 -0.19 0.19 -17.50
N LYS A 63 0.77 0.49 -18.35
CA LYS A 63 1.06 -0.31 -19.57
C LYS A 63 1.87 -1.57 -19.25
N THR A 64 2.80 -1.50 -18.29
CA THR A 64 3.70 -2.58 -17.95
C THR A 64 3.40 -3.14 -16.56
N GLN A 65 3.28 -4.47 -16.46
CA GLN A 65 3.09 -5.20 -15.22
C GLN A 65 4.00 -6.42 -15.22
N ASN A 66 5.15 -6.30 -14.61
CA ASN A 66 6.14 -7.38 -14.52
C ASN A 66 5.91 -8.19 -13.24
N PHE A 67 6.07 -9.50 -13.34
CA PHE A 67 6.08 -10.42 -12.21
C PHE A 67 7.54 -10.61 -11.80
N VAL A 68 7.97 -9.90 -10.76
CA VAL A 68 9.35 -9.97 -10.26
C VAL A 68 9.43 -11.02 -9.17
N LEU A 69 10.29 -12.03 -9.35
CA LEU A 69 10.48 -13.09 -8.36
C LEU A 69 10.85 -12.49 -6.99
N ASN A 70 10.23 -13.03 -5.95
CA ASN A 70 10.48 -12.70 -4.57
C ASN A 70 10.55 -13.99 -3.75
N TYR A 71 11.49 -14.03 -2.80
CA TYR A 71 11.78 -15.21 -1.99
C TYR A 71 11.48 -14.98 -0.50
N LYS A 72 10.62 -13.97 -0.20
CA LYS A 72 10.20 -13.64 1.17
C LYS A 72 8.79 -14.20 1.42
N VAL A 73 7.86 -13.33 1.81
CA VAL A 73 6.46 -13.69 2.11
C VAL A 73 5.59 -13.88 0.87
N SER A 74 6.08 -13.53 -0.30
CA SER A 74 5.40 -13.71 -1.59
C SER A 74 6.32 -14.36 -2.60
N ASN A 75 5.76 -15.01 -3.62
CA ASN A 75 6.52 -15.55 -4.75
C ASN A 75 6.85 -14.46 -5.79
N TYR A 76 5.96 -13.47 -5.90
CA TYR A 76 6.11 -12.41 -6.89
C TYR A 76 5.77 -11.03 -6.30
N LEU A 77 6.60 -10.02 -6.63
CA LEU A 77 6.23 -8.61 -6.53
C LEU A 77 5.55 -8.21 -7.83
N VAL A 78 4.31 -7.74 -7.75
CA VAL A 78 3.50 -7.41 -8.93
C VAL A 78 2.98 -5.99 -8.80
N PRO A 79 3.52 -5.01 -9.55
CA PRO A 79 2.97 -3.66 -9.58
C PRO A 79 1.48 -3.68 -9.94
N TYR A 80 0.66 -2.98 -9.17
CA TYR A 80 -0.78 -3.03 -9.32
C TYR A 80 -1.38 -1.63 -9.59
N THR A 81 -2.47 -1.29 -8.95
CA THR A 81 -3.29 -0.10 -9.25
C THR A 81 -2.69 1.22 -8.79
N SER A 82 -1.59 1.20 -8.04
CA SER A 82 -0.94 2.45 -7.63
C SER A 82 0.57 2.36 -7.49
N SER A 83 1.20 3.52 -7.37
CA SER A 83 2.58 3.67 -6.94
C SER A 83 2.77 5.01 -6.21
N GLY A 84 3.68 5.04 -5.25
CA GLY A 84 3.78 6.13 -4.28
C GLY A 84 2.75 5.99 -3.16
N CYS A 85 2.78 6.90 -2.22
CA CYS A 85 1.90 6.89 -1.06
C CYS A 85 1.73 8.31 -0.50
N GLY A 86 0.57 8.63 0.08
CA GLY A 86 0.32 9.93 0.71
C GLY A 86 0.84 10.05 2.15
N ALA A 87 1.35 8.96 2.76
CA ALA A 87 2.07 9.05 4.02
C ALA A 87 3.40 9.78 3.88
N MET A 88 3.95 10.23 4.99
CA MET A 88 5.20 11.01 5.04
C MET A 88 6.25 10.32 5.91
N CYS A 89 6.39 8.98 5.78
CA CYS A 89 7.43 8.25 6.49
C CYS A 89 8.82 8.75 6.08
N LEU A 90 9.65 9.14 7.05
CA LEU A 90 10.97 9.74 6.79
C LEU A 90 11.97 8.76 6.16
N TYR A 91 11.74 7.46 6.27
CA TYR A 91 12.55 6.40 5.67
C TYR A 91 11.98 5.86 4.35
N CYS A 92 11.04 6.54 3.71
CA CYS A 92 10.26 5.96 2.62
C CYS A 92 11.10 5.64 1.38
N TYR A 93 11.40 4.36 1.15
CA TYR A 93 12.16 3.90 -0.02
C TYR A 93 11.45 4.19 -1.36
N LEU A 94 10.11 4.35 -1.36
CA LEU A 94 9.36 4.67 -2.58
C LEU A 94 9.78 6.03 -3.15
N VAL A 95 10.13 6.99 -2.29
CA VAL A 95 10.61 8.30 -2.71
C VAL A 95 11.97 8.19 -3.38
N CYS A 96 12.84 7.29 -2.89
CA CYS A 96 14.17 7.07 -3.42
C CYS A 96 14.16 6.37 -4.78
N ASN A 97 13.26 5.41 -4.96
CA ASN A 97 13.24 4.52 -6.13
C ASN A 97 12.44 5.05 -7.33
N PHE A 98 11.56 6.04 -7.12
CA PHE A 98 10.66 6.52 -8.17
C PHE A 98 10.96 7.97 -8.60
N ASN A 99 12.20 8.28 -8.94
CA ASN A 99 12.61 9.57 -9.49
C ASN A 99 12.17 10.78 -8.64
N LYS A 100 12.36 10.72 -7.33
CA LYS A 100 11.90 11.74 -6.37
C LYS A 100 10.37 11.93 -6.35
N CYS A 101 9.61 10.98 -6.88
CA CYS A 101 8.15 11.05 -6.96
C CYS A 101 7.53 10.82 -5.58
N SER A 102 7.28 11.87 -4.85
CA SER A 102 6.62 11.82 -3.54
C SER A 102 5.09 11.75 -3.62
N TYR A 103 4.51 11.90 -4.79
CA TYR A 103 3.06 11.88 -5.04
C TYR A 103 2.50 10.47 -5.23
N LEU A 104 1.19 10.35 -5.08
CA LEU A 104 0.47 9.12 -5.40
C LEU A 104 0.11 9.08 -6.88
N ARG A 105 0.44 7.99 -7.55
CA ARG A 105 -0.08 7.65 -8.88
C ARG A 105 -1.10 6.55 -8.77
N VAL A 106 -2.26 6.73 -9.39
CA VAL A 106 -3.33 5.74 -9.50
C VAL A 106 -3.48 5.33 -10.95
N PHE A 107 -3.65 4.03 -11.18
CA PHE A 107 -3.84 3.45 -12.52
C PHE A 107 -5.26 2.91 -12.65
N VAL A 108 -5.95 3.39 -13.69
CA VAL A 108 -7.39 3.16 -13.84
C VAL A 108 -7.76 1.80 -14.44
N ASN A 109 -6.80 1.10 -15.04
CA ASN A 109 -7.02 -0.18 -15.73
C ASN A 109 -6.90 -1.41 -14.81
N LYS A 110 -7.58 -1.37 -13.65
CA LYS A 110 -7.51 -2.41 -12.62
C LYS A 110 -7.95 -3.79 -13.12
N GLU A 111 -8.94 -3.85 -14.00
CA GLU A 111 -9.50 -5.08 -14.57
C GLU A 111 -8.44 -5.83 -15.40
N GLU A 112 -7.71 -5.12 -16.24
CA GLU A 112 -6.62 -5.67 -17.04
C GLU A 112 -5.49 -6.20 -16.16
N LEU A 113 -5.13 -5.42 -15.11
CA LEU A 113 -4.05 -5.76 -14.21
C LEU A 113 -4.39 -7.00 -13.37
N LEU A 114 -5.61 -7.10 -12.84
CA LEU A 114 -6.06 -8.26 -12.08
C LEU A 114 -6.18 -9.50 -12.96
N THR A 115 -6.71 -9.34 -14.17
CA THR A 115 -6.83 -10.44 -15.14
C THR A 115 -5.47 -11.09 -15.44
N LYS A 116 -4.39 -10.31 -15.54
CA LYS A 116 -3.04 -10.87 -15.73
C LYS A 116 -2.58 -11.70 -14.53
N ILE A 117 -2.85 -11.24 -13.30
CA ILE A 117 -2.52 -11.98 -12.08
C ILE A 117 -3.33 -13.28 -12.02
N ILE A 118 -4.63 -13.23 -12.28
CA ILE A 118 -5.52 -14.40 -12.29
C ILE A 118 -5.05 -15.42 -13.33
N LYS A 119 -4.77 -14.99 -14.56
CA LYS A 119 -4.27 -15.88 -15.61
C LYS A 119 -2.94 -16.54 -15.25
N HIS A 120 -2.03 -15.78 -14.62
CA HIS A 120 -0.76 -16.32 -14.15
C HIS A 120 -0.99 -17.34 -13.02
N SER A 121 -1.86 -17.04 -12.06
CA SER A 121 -2.18 -17.93 -10.95
C SER A 121 -2.79 -19.25 -11.43
N ILE A 122 -3.75 -19.21 -12.35
CA ILE A 122 -4.41 -20.41 -12.89
C ILE A 122 -3.39 -21.30 -13.65
N LYS A 123 -2.47 -20.70 -14.40
CA LYS A 123 -1.45 -21.42 -15.17
C LYS A 123 -0.31 -21.98 -14.32
N SER A 124 -0.06 -21.45 -13.13
CA SER A 124 1.00 -21.90 -12.26
C SER A 124 0.76 -23.34 -11.79
N LYS A 125 1.80 -24.15 -11.64
CA LYS A 125 1.67 -25.53 -11.11
C LYS A 125 1.30 -25.51 -9.62
N GLU A 126 1.89 -24.60 -8.87
CA GLU A 126 1.72 -24.44 -7.42
C GLU A 126 0.85 -23.23 -7.06
N GLU A 127 0.38 -23.17 -5.82
CA GLU A 127 -0.27 -21.98 -5.30
C GLU A 127 0.75 -20.86 -5.09
N MET A 128 0.58 -19.74 -5.79
CA MET A 128 1.49 -18.60 -5.73
C MET A 128 0.91 -17.47 -4.89
N VAL A 129 1.78 -16.74 -4.22
CA VAL A 129 1.45 -15.52 -3.47
C VAL A 129 1.95 -14.30 -4.24
N TYR A 130 1.04 -13.39 -4.58
CA TYR A 130 1.30 -12.16 -5.33
C TYR A 130 1.27 -10.96 -4.41
N GLU A 131 2.41 -10.30 -4.23
CA GLU A 131 2.50 -9.03 -3.51
C GLU A 131 2.10 -7.88 -4.43
N ILE A 132 0.92 -7.31 -4.21
CA ILE A 132 0.36 -6.23 -5.03
C ILE A 132 0.53 -4.84 -4.42
N GLY A 133 1.02 -4.74 -3.18
CA GLY A 133 1.20 -3.51 -2.41
C GLY A 133 2.65 -3.02 -2.28
N SER A 134 3.63 -3.63 -2.98
CA SER A 134 5.03 -3.26 -2.82
C SER A 134 5.36 -1.83 -3.24
N ASN A 135 4.59 -1.24 -4.14
CA ASN A 135 4.84 0.09 -4.70
C ASN A 135 3.97 1.20 -4.10
N SER A 136 3.06 0.86 -3.19
CA SER A 136 2.15 1.82 -2.55
C SER A 136 1.52 1.21 -1.31
N ASP A 137 0.63 1.96 -0.64
CA ASP A 137 -0.28 1.41 0.36
C ASP A 137 -1.69 1.32 -0.23
N LEU A 138 -2.19 0.10 -0.43
CA LEU A 138 -3.47 -0.14 -1.10
C LEU A 138 -4.68 0.24 -0.24
N VAL A 139 -4.57 0.21 1.09
CA VAL A 139 -5.62 0.71 1.99
C VAL A 139 -5.71 2.22 1.87
N TYR A 140 -4.57 2.92 1.76
CA TYR A 140 -4.55 4.36 1.49
C TYR A 140 -5.14 4.68 0.10
N GLU A 141 -4.75 3.94 -0.94
CA GLU A 141 -5.33 4.07 -2.28
C GLU A 141 -6.85 3.88 -2.26
N ASN A 142 -7.34 2.89 -1.52
CA ASN A 142 -8.77 2.55 -1.47
C ASN A 142 -9.64 3.71 -0.99
N MET A 143 -9.16 4.57 -0.12
CA MET A 143 -9.88 5.79 0.29
C MET A 143 -10.14 6.75 -0.89
N ILE A 144 -9.36 6.64 -1.97
CA ILE A 144 -9.51 7.44 -3.18
C ILE A 144 -10.38 6.71 -4.21
N THR A 145 -10.07 5.44 -4.46
CA THR A 145 -10.52 4.69 -5.64
C THR A 145 -11.64 3.69 -5.37
N ASN A 146 -11.82 3.25 -4.14
CA ASN A 146 -12.69 2.13 -3.76
C ASN A 146 -12.38 0.82 -4.52
N ASN A 147 -11.12 0.62 -4.94
CA ASN A 147 -10.73 -0.54 -5.76
C ASN A 147 -10.49 -1.81 -4.95
N LEU A 148 -10.11 -1.69 -3.66
CA LEU A 148 -9.58 -2.82 -2.89
C LEU A 148 -10.66 -3.88 -2.64
N LYS A 149 -11.88 -3.46 -2.31
CA LYS A 149 -13.03 -4.36 -2.16
C LYS A 149 -13.22 -5.21 -3.41
N TRP A 150 -13.38 -4.56 -4.57
CA TRP A 150 -13.56 -5.24 -5.84
C TRP A 150 -12.40 -6.21 -6.15
N THR A 151 -11.16 -5.77 -5.93
CA THR A 151 -9.97 -6.59 -6.17
C THR A 151 -9.99 -7.88 -5.35
N ILE A 152 -10.31 -7.77 -4.05
CA ILE A 152 -10.37 -8.92 -3.14
C ILE A 152 -11.51 -9.87 -3.52
N GLU A 153 -12.70 -9.35 -3.83
CA GLU A 153 -13.85 -10.16 -4.23
C GLU A 153 -13.60 -10.88 -5.56
N GLU A 154 -13.05 -10.19 -6.58
CA GLU A 154 -12.78 -10.80 -7.88
C GLU A 154 -11.69 -11.88 -7.80
N PHE A 155 -10.59 -11.60 -7.09
CA PHE A 155 -9.57 -12.62 -6.88
C PHE A 155 -10.07 -13.77 -6.00
N GLY A 156 -10.93 -13.48 -5.05
CA GLY A 156 -11.57 -14.49 -4.20
C GLY A 156 -12.42 -15.51 -4.96
N LYS A 157 -12.87 -15.22 -6.19
CA LYS A 157 -13.65 -16.17 -7.04
C LYS A 157 -12.80 -17.31 -7.58
N ILE A 158 -11.48 -17.16 -7.62
CA ILE A 158 -10.59 -18.24 -8.06
C ILE A 158 -10.12 -19.09 -6.86
N ASN A 159 -9.97 -20.38 -7.09
CA ASN A 159 -9.57 -21.34 -6.04
C ASN A 159 -8.06 -21.60 -6.01
N LYS A 160 -7.24 -20.66 -6.51
CA LYS A 160 -5.80 -20.85 -6.65
C LYS A 160 -5.01 -19.57 -6.41
N GLY A 161 -3.97 -19.67 -5.56
CA GLY A 161 -3.09 -18.56 -5.23
C GLY A 161 -3.66 -17.59 -4.19
N TYR A 162 -2.84 -16.61 -3.83
CA TYR A 162 -3.15 -15.61 -2.82
C TYR A 162 -2.68 -14.23 -3.26
N LEU A 163 -3.46 -13.19 -2.96
CA LEU A 163 -2.97 -11.81 -2.95
C LEU A 163 -2.37 -11.49 -1.60
N THR A 164 -1.36 -10.63 -1.57
CA THR A 164 -0.87 -10.04 -0.32
C THR A 164 -0.47 -8.58 -0.52
N PHE A 165 -0.62 -7.78 0.55
CA PHE A 165 -0.14 -6.41 0.60
C PHE A 165 0.11 -5.97 2.03
N PRO A 166 1.12 -5.10 2.27
CA PRO A 166 1.34 -4.44 3.55
C PRO A 166 0.50 -3.17 3.64
N THR A 167 0.18 -2.75 4.86
CA THR A 167 -0.44 -1.44 5.12
C THR A 167 -0.01 -0.85 6.45
N LYS A 168 0.03 0.50 6.53
CA LYS A 168 0.17 1.30 7.75
C LYS A 168 -1.11 2.05 8.11
N PHE A 169 -2.23 1.69 7.46
CA PHE A 169 -3.52 2.34 7.63
C PHE A 169 -4.57 1.38 8.18
N HIS A 170 -5.53 1.93 8.93
CA HIS A 170 -6.59 1.20 9.63
C HIS A 170 -7.95 1.23 8.92
N GLN A 171 -8.08 1.98 7.82
CA GLN A 171 -9.35 2.16 7.10
C GLN A 171 -9.69 0.91 6.28
N ILE A 172 -10.12 -0.15 6.98
CA ILE A 172 -10.39 -1.46 6.40
C ILE A 172 -11.88 -1.83 6.40
N ASP A 173 -12.75 -0.94 6.84
CA ASP A 173 -14.17 -1.25 7.01
C ASP A 173 -14.85 -1.68 5.70
N ASP A 174 -14.44 -1.11 4.56
CA ASP A 174 -14.96 -1.46 3.23
C ASP A 174 -14.63 -2.90 2.79
N ILE A 175 -13.68 -3.54 3.44
CA ILE A 175 -13.25 -4.91 3.10
C ILE A 175 -13.66 -5.95 4.16
N ILE A 176 -14.39 -5.53 5.18
CA ILE A 176 -14.97 -6.43 6.19
C ILE A 176 -16.31 -6.96 5.70
N GLY A 177 -16.60 -8.24 5.95
CA GLY A 177 -17.85 -8.92 5.58
C GLY A 177 -18.02 -9.22 4.09
N ILE A 178 -16.96 -9.09 3.29
CA ILE A 178 -16.99 -9.40 1.84
C ILE A 178 -16.56 -10.85 1.55
N LYS A 179 -16.89 -11.34 0.35
CA LYS A 179 -16.53 -12.70 -0.10
C LYS A 179 -15.05 -12.75 -0.54
N HIS A 180 -14.14 -12.72 0.41
CA HIS A 180 -12.69 -12.82 0.11
C HIS A 180 -12.18 -14.26 -0.03
N ASN A 181 -12.98 -15.27 0.36
CA ASN A 181 -12.69 -16.70 0.29
C ASN A 181 -11.29 -17.08 0.84
N LYS A 182 -10.78 -16.32 1.81
CA LYS A 182 -9.46 -16.47 2.43
C LYS A 182 -8.29 -16.38 1.44
N ARG A 183 -8.49 -15.79 0.26
CA ARG A 183 -7.48 -15.67 -0.80
C ARG A 183 -6.64 -14.38 -0.72
N THR A 184 -6.83 -13.61 0.36
CA THR A 184 -6.05 -12.39 0.60
C THR A 184 -5.36 -12.46 1.96
N ILE A 185 -4.08 -12.13 1.97
CA ILE A 185 -3.22 -12.05 3.16
C ILE A 185 -2.92 -10.58 3.40
N ILE A 186 -3.38 -10.02 4.50
CA ILE A 186 -3.18 -8.60 4.83
C ILE A 186 -2.11 -8.49 5.91
N ARG A 187 -1.05 -7.74 5.63
CA ARG A 187 0.07 -7.56 6.54
C ARG A 187 0.03 -6.14 7.12
N VAL A 188 -0.35 -6.02 8.38
CA VAL A 188 -0.43 -4.71 9.04
C VAL A 188 0.91 -4.38 9.69
N SER A 189 1.51 -3.28 9.25
CA SER A 189 2.76 -2.80 9.79
C SER A 189 2.53 -2.14 11.14
N VAL A 190 3.34 -2.50 12.13
CA VAL A 190 3.33 -1.91 13.48
C VAL A 190 4.73 -1.42 13.85
N ASN A 191 4.79 -0.37 14.64
CA ASN A 191 6.01 0.16 15.24
C ASN A 191 5.67 0.76 16.62
N PRO A 192 6.66 1.00 17.50
CA PRO A 192 6.43 1.75 18.72
C PRO A 192 5.75 3.09 18.44
N GLU A 193 4.84 3.53 19.31
CA GLU A 193 4.08 4.77 19.12
C GLU A 193 4.99 5.99 18.93
N GLU A 194 6.14 6.04 19.62
CA GLU A 194 7.16 7.08 19.44
C GLU A 194 7.70 7.11 18.01
N ILE A 195 7.96 5.93 17.41
CA ILE A 195 8.40 5.82 16.02
C ILE A 195 7.29 6.23 15.06
N ILE A 196 6.05 5.84 15.33
CA ILE A 196 4.90 6.23 14.50
C ILE A 196 4.75 7.74 14.49
N ASN A 197 4.77 8.38 15.65
CA ASN A 197 4.54 9.80 15.79
C ASN A 197 5.66 10.68 15.20
N ASN A 198 6.92 10.23 15.30
CA ASN A 198 8.07 11.04 14.93
C ASN A 198 8.66 10.68 13.55
N ILE A 199 8.41 9.48 13.03
CA ILE A 199 9.05 8.97 11.83
C ILE A 199 8.04 8.47 10.78
N GLU A 200 6.95 7.80 11.19
CA GLU A 200 5.91 7.30 10.28
C GLU A 200 4.77 8.32 10.09
N LEU A 201 5.11 9.55 9.79
CA LEU A 201 4.19 10.67 9.74
C LEU A 201 3.01 10.44 8.79
N LYS A 202 1.81 10.90 9.18
CA LYS A 202 0.54 10.75 8.44
C LYS A 202 0.12 9.30 8.18
N THR A 203 0.52 8.38 9.05
CA THR A 203 0.01 7.01 9.10
C THR A 203 -0.95 6.83 10.28
N SER A 204 -1.56 5.66 10.45
CA SER A 204 -2.43 5.37 11.58
C SER A 204 -1.65 5.17 12.88
N SER A 205 -2.23 5.52 14.04
CA SER A 205 -1.67 5.22 15.35
C SER A 205 -1.56 3.71 15.59
N LEU A 206 -0.73 3.28 16.53
CA LEU A 206 -0.57 1.88 16.88
C LEU A 206 -1.88 1.23 17.30
N ASP A 207 -2.67 1.89 18.13
CA ASP A 207 -3.94 1.35 18.63
C ASP A 207 -4.93 1.06 17.50
N LYS A 208 -5.08 2.00 16.55
CA LYS A 208 -5.94 1.80 15.38
C LYS A 208 -5.45 0.67 14.47
N ARG A 209 -4.13 0.49 14.34
CA ARG A 209 -3.58 -0.65 13.58
C ARG A 209 -3.87 -1.98 14.28
N ILE A 210 -3.79 -2.03 15.63
CA ILE A 210 -4.13 -3.24 16.40
C ILE A 210 -5.62 -3.56 16.30
N GLU A 211 -6.49 -2.57 16.37
CA GLU A 211 -7.94 -2.74 16.14
C GLU A 211 -8.22 -3.31 14.75
N ALA A 212 -7.55 -2.80 13.71
CA ALA A 212 -7.68 -3.31 12.35
C ALA A 212 -7.20 -4.77 12.24
N ILE A 213 -6.08 -5.14 12.89
CA ILE A 213 -5.59 -6.52 12.96
C ILE A 213 -6.66 -7.44 13.56
N ASN A 214 -7.25 -7.07 14.69
CA ASN A 214 -8.29 -7.86 15.35
C ASN A 214 -9.52 -8.03 14.43
N LYS A 215 -10.04 -6.94 13.86
CA LYS A 215 -11.18 -6.97 12.93
C LYS A 215 -10.93 -7.86 11.71
N LEU A 216 -9.76 -7.77 11.08
CA LEU A 216 -9.40 -8.58 9.92
C LEU A 216 -9.35 -10.07 10.26
N CYS A 217 -8.77 -10.42 11.40
CA CYS A 217 -8.71 -11.79 11.86
C CYS A 217 -10.11 -12.33 12.21
N ASP A 218 -10.96 -11.52 12.86
CA ASP A 218 -12.35 -11.90 13.19
C ASP A 218 -13.16 -12.17 11.91
N ASP A 219 -12.91 -11.43 10.84
CA ASP A 219 -13.49 -11.65 9.50
C ASP A 219 -12.81 -12.78 8.72
N ASN A 220 -11.93 -13.56 9.35
CA ASN A 220 -11.22 -14.71 8.80
C ASN A 220 -10.23 -14.40 7.66
N TYR A 221 -9.73 -13.18 7.57
CA TYR A 221 -8.54 -12.93 6.75
C TYR A 221 -7.31 -13.62 7.34
N LYS A 222 -6.40 -14.05 6.48
CA LYS A 222 -5.05 -14.39 6.92
C LYS A 222 -4.28 -13.10 7.19
N VAL A 223 -3.83 -12.91 8.43
CA VAL A 223 -3.21 -11.66 8.87
C VAL A 223 -1.74 -11.89 9.23
N GLY A 224 -0.87 -10.99 8.78
CA GLY A 224 0.51 -10.88 9.22
C GLY A 224 0.74 -9.58 10.00
N ILE A 225 1.59 -9.63 11.01
CA ILE A 225 2.09 -8.46 11.72
C ILE A 225 3.50 -8.16 11.22
N LEU A 226 3.67 -6.97 10.66
CA LEU A 226 4.91 -6.54 10.04
C LEU A 226 5.59 -5.49 10.92
N ILE A 227 6.67 -5.85 11.60
CA ILE A 227 7.54 -4.91 12.33
C ILE A 227 8.60 -4.43 11.35
N ALA A 228 8.29 -3.37 10.60
CA ALA A 228 9.10 -2.95 9.46
C ALA A 228 8.97 -1.45 9.11
N PRO A 229 10.13 -0.80 9.05
CA PRO A 229 11.44 -1.26 9.49
C PRO A 229 11.61 -1.13 11.01
N VAL A 230 12.49 -1.96 11.56
CA VAL A 230 12.99 -1.72 12.93
C VAL A 230 13.92 -0.50 12.88
N ILE A 231 13.60 0.52 13.66
CA ILE A 231 14.36 1.78 13.74
C ILE A 231 15.19 1.78 15.00
N MET A 232 16.51 1.81 14.85
CA MET A 232 17.47 1.74 15.97
C MET A 232 17.80 3.13 16.51
N VAL A 233 16.84 3.78 17.18
CA VAL A 233 17.09 4.98 17.99
C VAL A 233 17.77 4.60 19.33
N ASN A 234 18.30 5.56 20.08
CA ASN A 234 19.09 5.28 21.29
C ASN A 234 18.43 4.34 22.30
N ASN A 235 17.11 4.38 22.46
CA ASN A 235 16.33 3.56 23.39
C ASN A 235 15.53 2.45 22.70
N TYR A 236 15.88 2.07 21.45
CA TYR A 236 15.06 1.17 20.62
C TYR A 236 14.71 -0.16 21.31
N LYS A 237 15.64 -0.76 22.08
CA LYS A 237 15.38 -2.04 22.78
C LYS A 237 14.21 -1.92 23.76
N LYS A 238 14.13 -0.81 24.49
CA LYS A 238 13.03 -0.53 25.40
C LYS A 238 11.73 -0.33 24.63
N LEU A 239 11.74 0.49 23.59
CA LEU A 239 10.55 0.79 22.78
C LEU A 239 9.96 -0.47 22.12
N TYR A 240 10.82 -1.34 21.55
CA TYR A 240 10.31 -2.57 20.93
C TYR A 240 9.87 -3.60 21.97
N LYS A 241 10.47 -3.65 23.17
CA LYS A 241 9.96 -4.46 24.29
C LYS A 241 8.55 -3.99 24.69
N GLU A 242 8.32 -2.70 24.81
CA GLU A 242 7.03 -2.10 25.13
C GLU A 242 6.00 -2.39 24.01
N LEU A 243 6.41 -2.31 22.73
CA LEU A 243 5.58 -2.71 21.60
C LEU A 243 5.10 -4.17 21.73
N ILE A 244 6.01 -5.11 22.02
CA ILE A 244 5.64 -6.52 22.17
C ILE A 244 4.67 -6.74 23.34
N ILE A 245 4.88 -6.05 24.47
CA ILE A 245 3.96 -6.09 25.62
C ILE A 245 2.58 -5.54 25.21
N THR A 246 2.54 -4.43 24.49
CA THR A 246 1.29 -3.82 23.99
C THR A 246 0.55 -4.77 23.05
N LEU A 247 1.25 -5.38 22.10
CA LEU A 247 0.67 -6.39 21.19
C LEU A 247 0.12 -7.58 21.96
N LYS A 248 0.90 -8.12 22.93
CA LYS A 248 0.45 -9.23 23.78
C LYS A 248 -0.85 -8.91 24.53
N ASN A 249 -1.00 -7.68 25.01
CA ASN A 249 -2.16 -7.27 25.81
C ASN A 249 -3.40 -6.91 24.97
N LYS A 250 -3.22 -6.34 23.77
CA LYS A 250 -4.31 -5.78 22.96
C LYS A 250 -4.76 -6.67 21.79
N LEU A 251 -3.94 -7.64 21.36
CA LEU A 251 -4.34 -8.61 20.36
C LEU A 251 -5.32 -9.63 20.97
N SER A 252 -6.35 -9.98 20.20
CA SER A 252 -7.30 -11.04 20.58
C SER A 252 -6.62 -12.41 20.65
N GLU A 253 -7.19 -13.34 21.41
CA GLU A 253 -6.66 -14.70 21.51
C GLU A 253 -6.67 -15.44 20.15
N LYS A 254 -7.61 -15.12 19.26
CA LYS A 254 -7.65 -15.64 17.90
C LYS A 254 -6.42 -15.17 17.11
N VAL A 255 -6.14 -13.85 17.14
CA VAL A 255 -4.96 -13.29 16.47
C VAL A 255 -3.67 -13.92 16.98
N LYS A 256 -3.49 -14.04 18.29
CA LYS A 256 -2.29 -14.62 18.92
C LYS A 256 -2.00 -16.05 18.45
N LYS A 257 -3.05 -16.81 18.09
CA LYS A 257 -2.93 -18.21 17.62
C LYS A 257 -2.65 -18.31 16.12
N GLU A 258 -3.16 -17.36 15.31
CA GLU A 258 -3.20 -17.49 13.85
C GLU A 258 -2.22 -16.57 13.13
N VAL A 259 -1.77 -15.48 13.78
CA VAL A 259 -0.93 -14.46 13.15
C VAL A 259 0.51 -14.96 12.94
N PHE A 260 1.10 -14.54 11.82
CA PHE A 260 2.55 -14.67 11.63
C PHE A 260 3.22 -13.30 11.74
N PHE A 261 4.49 -13.32 12.11
CA PHE A 261 5.31 -12.12 12.26
C PHE A 261 6.36 -12.04 11.15
N GLU A 262 6.57 -10.84 10.65
CA GLU A 262 7.64 -10.48 9.74
C GLU A 262 8.43 -9.31 10.34
N VAL A 263 9.74 -9.47 10.54
CA VAL A 263 10.59 -8.44 11.11
C VAL A 263 11.64 -8.03 10.10
N ILE A 264 11.68 -6.75 9.76
CA ILE A 264 12.61 -6.21 8.77
C ILE A 264 13.46 -5.12 9.40
N PHE A 265 14.77 -5.31 9.38
CA PHE A 265 15.74 -4.29 9.75
C PHE A 265 16.02 -3.37 8.56
N MET A 266 16.12 -2.07 8.82
CA MET A 266 16.47 -1.10 7.80
C MET A 266 17.93 -1.29 7.36
N THR A 267 18.14 -1.44 6.05
CA THR A 267 19.48 -1.43 5.46
C THR A 267 19.78 -0.04 4.93
N TYR A 268 20.89 0.55 5.33
CA TYR A 268 21.26 1.93 5.03
C TYR A 268 21.62 2.21 3.56
N SER A 269 21.79 1.20 2.73
CA SER A 269 22.29 1.35 1.35
C SER A 269 21.47 2.27 0.42
N TYR A 270 20.20 2.55 0.74
CA TYR A 270 19.34 3.43 -0.07
C TYR A 270 19.05 4.77 0.59
N VAL A 271 19.14 4.89 1.90
CA VAL A 271 18.78 6.11 2.64
C VAL A 271 19.90 7.15 2.54
N ASN A 272 21.17 6.72 2.50
CA ASN A 272 22.33 7.63 2.39
C ASN A 272 22.40 8.42 1.08
N ASN A 273 21.62 8.05 0.07
CA ASN A 273 21.60 8.77 -1.22
C ASN A 273 20.50 9.84 -1.30
N VAL A 274 19.69 9.99 -0.25
CA VAL A 274 18.48 10.85 -0.25
C VAL A 274 18.48 11.87 0.88
N ILE A 275 19.32 11.67 1.88
CA ILE A 275 19.64 12.63 2.95
C ILE A 275 20.91 13.37 2.57
#